data_ce1a9a7497f6580717ec7d989443d8b9
#
_entry.id   ce1a9a7497f6580717ec7d989443d8b9
#
_cell.length_a   1.000
_cell.length_b   1.000
_cell.length_c   1.000
_cell.angle_alpha   90.00
_cell.angle_beta   90.00
_cell.angle_gamma   90.00
#
_symmetry.space_group_name_H-M   'P 1'
#
loop_
_entity.id
_entity.type
_entity.pdbx_description
1 polymer ?
#
loop_
_entity_poly.entity_id
_entity_poly.type
_entity_poly.pdbx_seq_one_letter_code
_entity_poly.pdbx_strand_id
1 'polypeptide(L)'
;MTPADRSPARRPVLAALGIACLAGGAWFGWRGDPSGGPGEAALETFLGASWTDADGRPFDSAALRGRALVLNFWATWCPPCVEEMPELDALSRELAPKGVHVIGIGIDSVAKIQQFSQKSGFSYPLLPAGASGAELTRAFGNASAALPYTVVIGRDGRVRERILGRFKLESLRKAALSAAG
;
A
#
# COMPACT_ATOMS: atom_id res chain seq x y z
N MET A 1 -63.03 8.89 -53.89
CA MET A 1 -61.87 9.78 -54.02
C MET A 1 -61.90 10.73 -52.83
N THR A 2 -61.02 10.46 -51.82
CA THR A 2 -60.74 11.45 -50.75
C THR A 2 -59.33 11.19 -50.26
N PRO A 3 -58.44 12.19 -50.19
CA PRO A 3 -57.05 11.98 -49.90
C PRO A 3 -56.77 11.96 -48.39
N ALA A 4 -55.73 11.25 -48.05
CA ALA A 4 -55.18 11.01 -46.70
C ALA A 4 -54.72 12.29 -46.00
N ASP A 5 -55.09 12.39 -44.74
CA ASP A 5 -54.52 13.34 -43.77
C ASP A 5 -53.16 12.78 -43.26
N ARG A 6 -52.08 13.52 -43.48
CA ARG A 6 -50.75 13.28 -42.97
C ARG A 6 -50.45 14.25 -41.83
N SER A 7 -50.56 13.81 -40.58
CA SER A 7 -50.07 14.56 -39.44
C SER A 7 -48.55 14.43 -39.28
N PRO A 8 -47.76 15.51 -39.37
CA PRO A 8 -46.33 15.50 -39.07
C PRO A 8 -46.03 16.20 -37.74
N ALA A 9 -46.15 15.51 -36.60
CA ALA A 9 -45.79 16.16 -35.31
C ALA A 9 -45.29 15.25 -34.20
N ARG A 10 -44.71 14.08 -34.48
CA ARG A 10 -44.22 13.19 -33.36
C ARG A 10 -42.73 12.84 -33.39
N ARG A 11 -41.90 13.41 -34.25
CA ARG A 11 -40.51 13.02 -34.40
C ARG A 11 -39.44 13.85 -33.65
N PRO A 12 -39.60 15.07 -33.17
CA PRO A 12 -38.50 15.77 -32.51
C PRO A 12 -38.35 15.50 -31.00
N VAL A 13 -39.38 14.95 -30.31
CA VAL A 13 -39.33 14.83 -28.84
C VAL A 13 -38.47 13.66 -28.36
N LEU A 14 -38.37 12.58 -29.14
CA LEU A 14 -37.58 11.40 -28.75
C LEU A 14 -36.07 11.58 -28.98
N ALA A 15 -35.64 12.46 -29.87
CA ALA A 15 -34.25 12.76 -30.11
C ALA A 15 -33.62 13.62 -28.99
N ALA A 16 -34.39 14.50 -28.36
CA ALA A 16 -33.88 15.37 -27.29
C ALA A 16 -33.64 14.64 -25.96
N LEU A 17 -34.40 13.58 -25.67
CA LEU A 17 -34.21 12.77 -24.46
C LEU A 17 -32.99 11.85 -24.50
N GLY A 18 -32.60 11.40 -25.69
CA GLY A 18 -31.41 10.52 -25.88
C GLY A 18 -30.08 11.25 -25.64
N ILE A 19 -29.99 12.51 -26.02
CA ILE A 19 -28.77 13.33 -25.86
C ILE A 19 -28.53 13.73 -24.40
N ALA A 20 -29.58 13.97 -23.62
CA ALA A 20 -29.48 14.30 -22.20
C ALA A 20 -28.97 13.13 -21.34
N CYS A 21 -29.30 11.88 -21.69
CA CYS A 21 -28.82 10.69 -20.99
C CYS A 21 -27.31 10.41 -21.26
N LEU A 22 -26.83 10.72 -22.47
CA LEU A 22 -25.43 10.51 -22.80
C LEU A 22 -24.52 11.57 -22.16
N ALA A 23 -24.97 12.81 -22.03
CA ALA A 23 -24.23 13.88 -21.37
C ALA A 23 -24.20 13.70 -19.85
N GLY A 24 -25.27 13.21 -19.22
CA GLY A 24 -25.34 12.91 -17.79
C GLY A 24 -24.48 11.71 -17.39
N GLY A 25 -24.42 10.67 -18.22
CA GLY A 25 -23.60 9.48 -18.00
C GLY A 25 -22.10 9.78 -18.06
N ALA A 26 -21.66 10.62 -18.98
CA ALA A 26 -20.26 11.01 -19.11
C ALA A 26 -19.78 11.91 -17.95
N TRP A 27 -20.65 12.72 -17.37
CA TRP A 27 -20.30 13.61 -16.25
C TRP A 27 -20.25 12.89 -14.90
N PHE A 28 -21.04 11.80 -14.74
CA PHE A 28 -21.04 10.98 -13.53
C PHE A 28 -19.92 9.92 -13.54
N GLY A 29 -19.51 9.47 -14.73
CA GLY A 29 -18.42 8.49 -14.91
C GLY A 29 -17.01 9.07 -14.68
N TRP A 30 -16.83 10.38 -14.68
CA TRP A 30 -15.52 11.02 -14.56
C TRP A 30 -15.16 11.47 -13.14
N ARG A 31 -16.00 11.23 -12.14
CA ARG A 31 -15.74 11.55 -10.73
C ARG A 31 -15.17 10.40 -9.90
N GLY A 32 -14.93 9.27 -10.50
CA GLY A 32 -14.22 8.17 -9.88
C GLY A 32 -12.97 7.90 -10.70
N ASP A 33 -11.88 8.62 -10.46
CA ASP A 33 -10.56 8.12 -10.82
C ASP A 33 -10.12 7.17 -9.70
N PRO A 34 -10.31 5.84 -9.85
CA PRO A 34 -9.69 4.85 -8.99
C PRO A 34 -8.26 4.60 -9.49
N SER A 35 -7.50 5.66 -9.77
CA SER A 35 -6.09 5.55 -10.15
C SER A 35 -5.19 5.28 -8.94
N GLY A 36 -5.76 4.73 -7.86
CA GLY A 36 -5.00 4.01 -6.88
C GLY A 36 -4.50 2.71 -7.48
N GLY A 37 -3.23 2.65 -7.90
CA GLY A 37 -2.62 1.39 -8.30
C GLY A 37 -2.69 0.35 -7.16
N PRO A 38 -2.51 -0.96 -7.44
CA PRO A 38 -2.62 -2.01 -6.42
C PRO A 38 -1.87 -1.71 -5.12
N GLY A 39 -0.82 -0.92 -5.15
CA GLY A 39 -0.06 -0.51 -3.97
C GLY A 39 -0.74 0.56 -3.12
N GLU A 40 -1.54 1.45 -3.70
CA GLU A 40 -2.23 2.52 -2.94
C GLU A 40 -3.38 1.95 -2.10
N ALA A 41 -4.17 1.03 -2.65
CA ALA A 41 -5.20 0.32 -1.90
C ALA A 41 -4.60 -0.52 -0.74
N ALA A 42 -3.45 -1.15 -0.97
CA ALA A 42 -2.73 -1.89 0.06
C ALA A 42 -2.21 -0.95 1.16
N LEU A 43 -1.72 0.24 0.81
CA LEU A 43 -1.31 1.25 1.77
C LEU A 43 -2.48 1.72 2.63
N GLU A 44 -3.65 1.99 2.04
CA GLU A 44 -4.85 2.37 2.80
C GLU A 44 -5.28 1.24 3.75
N THR A 45 -5.19 -0.01 3.34
CA THR A 45 -5.43 -1.17 4.20
C THR A 45 -4.46 -1.18 5.38
N PHE A 46 -3.17 -0.96 5.15
CA PHE A 46 -2.16 -0.89 6.21
C PHE A 46 -2.41 0.29 7.16
N LEU A 47 -2.67 1.49 6.62
CA LEU A 47 -2.89 2.70 7.42
C LEU A 47 -4.21 2.67 8.21
N GLY A 48 -5.23 1.97 7.73
CA GLY A 48 -6.53 1.84 8.38
C GLY A 48 -6.63 0.70 9.40
N ALA A 49 -5.63 -0.19 9.46
CA ALA A 49 -5.65 -1.31 10.39
C ALA A 49 -5.20 -0.90 11.80
N SER A 50 -5.74 -1.60 12.79
CA SER A 50 -5.26 -1.49 14.18
C SER A 50 -4.07 -2.41 14.38
N TRP A 51 -2.93 -1.83 14.69
CA TRP A 51 -1.68 -2.56 14.93
C TRP A 51 -1.28 -2.52 16.40
N THR A 52 -0.62 -3.59 16.82
CA THR A 52 0.10 -3.68 18.08
C THR A 52 1.55 -4.05 17.73
N ASP A 53 2.51 -3.35 18.28
CA ASP A 53 3.93 -3.65 18.06
C ASP A 53 4.38 -4.91 18.81
N ALA A 54 5.60 -5.34 18.58
CA ALA A 54 6.18 -6.51 19.24
C ALA A 54 6.38 -6.32 20.75
N ASP A 55 6.31 -5.10 21.26
CA ASP A 55 6.36 -4.82 22.71
C ASP A 55 4.95 -4.79 23.34
N GLY A 56 3.90 -5.04 22.56
CA GLY A 56 2.51 -5.03 23.02
C GLY A 56 1.88 -3.64 23.08
N ARG A 57 2.51 -2.61 22.49
CA ARG A 57 2.00 -1.24 22.48
C ARG A 57 1.15 -0.98 21.24
N PRO A 58 0.06 -0.19 21.33
CA PRO A 58 -0.67 0.27 20.17
C PRO A 58 0.26 1.04 19.21
N PHE A 59 0.19 0.71 17.92
CA PHE A 59 0.96 1.39 16.87
C PHE A 59 0.00 2.14 15.94
N ASP A 60 0.12 3.46 15.91
CA ASP A 60 -0.69 4.33 15.08
C ASP A 60 -0.13 4.40 13.65
N SER A 61 -0.57 3.48 12.79
CA SER A 61 -0.22 3.50 11.37
C SER A 61 -0.84 4.68 10.62
N ALA A 62 -1.98 5.21 11.06
CA ALA A 62 -2.64 6.34 10.41
C ALA A 62 -1.80 7.62 10.48
N ALA A 63 -0.98 7.80 11.51
CA ALA A 63 -0.04 8.92 11.64
C ALA A 63 1.08 8.90 10.59
N LEU A 64 1.25 7.79 9.87
CA LEU A 64 2.21 7.66 8.78
C LEU A 64 1.69 8.18 7.43
N ARG A 65 0.46 8.62 7.36
CA ARG A 65 -0.13 9.20 6.14
C ARG A 65 0.69 10.42 5.69
N GLY A 66 1.03 10.46 4.40
CA GLY A 66 1.87 11.54 3.85
C GLY A 66 3.35 11.45 4.23
N ARG A 67 3.80 10.31 4.78
CA ARG A 67 5.21 10.03 5.08
C ARG A 67 5.81 9.08 4.06
N ALA A 68 7.11 9.16 3.85
CA ALA A 68 7.83 8.14 3.09
C ALA A 68 8.04 6.91 3.94
N LEU A 69 7.74 5.71 3.38
CA LEU A 69 7.75 4.46 4.13
C LEU A 69 8.64 3.42 3.46
N VAL A 70 9.29 2.61 4.28
CA VAL A 70 9.91 1.35 3.89
C VAL A 70 9.21 0.25 4.68
N LEU A 71 8.36 -0.54 4.03
CA LEU A 71 7.68 -1.68 4.61
C LEU A 71 8.47 -2.95 4.27
N ASN A 72 9.02 -3.62 5.26
CA ASN A 72 9.75 -4.88 5.09
C ASN A 72 8.90 -6.03 5.64
N PHE A 73 8.56 -6.98 4.78
CA PHE A 73 7.82 -8.20 5.12
C PHE A 73 8.80 -9.33 5.39
N TRP A 74 8.70 -9.91 6.58
CA TRP A 74 9.66 -10.87 7.10
C TRP A 74 9.01 -11.94 7.98
N ALA A 75 9.78 -12.97 8.37
CA ALA A 75 9.35 -13.96 9.35
C ALA A 75 10.54 -14.49 10.14
N THR A 76 10.30 -15.01 11.35
CA THR A 76 11.36 -15.57 12.22
C THR A 76 12.00 -16.84 11.65
N TRP A 77 11.27 -17.57 10.83
CA TRP A 77 11.71 -18.79 10.15
C TRP A 77 12.37 -18.53 8.77
N CYS A 78 12.56 -17.27 8.39
CA CYS A 78 13.14 -16.86 7.10
C CYS A 78 14.60 -16.39 7.33
N PRO A 79 15.61 -17.23 7.14
CA PRO A 79 17.01 -16.87 7.42
C PRO A 79 17.47 -15.60 6.69
N PRO A 80 17.24 -15.42 5.36
CA PRO A 80 17.67 -14.21 4.66
C PRO A 80 16.95 -12.95 5.16
N CYS A 81 15.71 -13.08 5.71
CA CYS A 81 15.02 -11.95 6.33
C CYS A 81 15.75 -11.49 7.60
N VAL A 82 16.09 -12.45 8.47
CA VAL A 82 16.76 -12.16 9.74
C VAL A 82 18.16 -11.57 9.52
N GLU A 83 18.87 -12.04 8.49
CA GLU A 83 20.19 -11.55 8.13
C GLU A 83 20.22 -10.08 7.68
N GLU A 84 19.12 -9.57 7.05
CA GLU A 84 19.06 -8.18 6.58
C GLU A 84 18.57 -7.20 7.65
N MET A 85 17.95 -7.66 8.74
CA MET A 85 17.34 -6.79 9.76
C MET A 85 18.34 -5.85 10.47
N PRO A 86 19.58 -6.24 10.77
CA PRO A 86 20.57 -5.30 11.32
C PRO A 86 20.87 -4.11 10.38
N GLU A 87 20.89 -4.36 9.07
CA GLU A 87 21.08 -3.32 8.06
C GLU A 87 19.86 -2.39 7.99
N LEU A 88 18.64 -2.94 8.09
CA LEU A 88 17.40 -2.16 8.18
C LEU A 88 17.36 -1.31 9.44
N ASP A 89 17.83 -1.82 10.58
CA ASP A 89 17.86 -1.10 11.83
C ASP A 89 18.83 0.10 11.76
N ALA A 90 20.01 -0.10 11.20
CA ALA A 90 20.96 0.98 10.95
C ALA A 90 20.37 2.03 9.97
N LEU A 91 19.75 1.58 8.90
CA LEU A 91 19.12 2.43 7.90
C LEU A 91 17.94 3.20 8.48
N SER A 92 17.13 2.58 9.34
CA SER A 92 16.02 3.24 10.04
C SER A 92 16.50 4.45 10.85
N ARG A 93 17.54 4.27 11.64
CA ARG A 93 18.15 5.38 12.43
C ARG A 93 18.71 6.49 11.53
N GLU A 94 19.33 6.14 10.42
CA GLU A 94 19.86 7.11 9.46
C GLU A 94 18.75 7.92 8.79
N LEU A 95 17.63 7.26 8.45
CA LEU A 95 16.57 7.85 7.63
C LEU A 95 15.46 8.54 8.43
N ALA A 96 15.29 8.19 9.71
CA ALA A 96 14.25 8.80 10.56
C ALA A 96 14.31 10.34 10.59
N PRO A 97 15.47 11.01 10.78
CA PRO A 97 15.56 12.47 10.75
C PRO A 97 15.29 13.06 9.35
N LYS A 98 15.30 12.25 8.30
CA LYS A 98 14.99 12.64 6.92
C LYS A 98 13.52 12.41 6.56
N GLY A 99 12.69 11.99 7.53
CA GLY A 99 11.25 11.79 7.37
C GLY A 99 10.85 10.49 6.66
N VAL A 100 11.73 9.49 6.65
CA VAL A 100 11.43 8.12 6.19
C VAL A 100 11.21 7.22 7.40
N HIS A 101 10.14 6.43 7.38
CA HIS A 101 9.81 5.48 8.43
C HIS A 101 9.99 4.06 7.92
N VAL A 102 10.80 3.27 8.63
CA VAL A 102 11.00 1.84 8.36
C VAL A 102 10.11 1.04 9.30
N ILE A 103 9.34 0.09 8.78
CA ILE A 103 8.44 -0.78 9.55
C ILE A 103 8.64 -2.23 9.11
N GLY A 104 8.84 -3.12 10.06
CA GLY A 104 8.89 -4.56 9.83
C GLY A 104 7.53 -5.21 10.06
N ILE A 105 6.97 -5.85 9.04
CA ILE A 105 5.69 -6.56 9.11
C ILE A 105 5.97 -8.05 9.19
N GLY A 106 5.78 -8.62 10.38
CA GLY A 106 6.13 -10.01 10.69
C GLY A 106 5.04 -11.00 10.30
N ILE A 107 5.33 -11.91 9.39
CA ILE A 107 4.43 -12.99 8.94
C ILE A 107 4.69 -14.24 9.78
N ASP A 108 4.46 -14.12 11.07
CA ASP A 108 4.55 -15.20 12.05
C ASP A 108 3.61 -14.92 13.23
N SER A 109 3.50 -15.87 14.17
CA SER A 109 2.70 -15.67 15.37
C SER A 109 3.23 -14.53 16.24
N VAL A 110 2.32 -13.85 16.92
CA VAL A 110 2.64 -12.75 17.83
C VAL A 110 3.74 -13.15 18.82
N ALA A 111 3.60 -14.32 19.45
CA ALA A 111 4.57 -14.80 20.45
C ALA A 111 5.99 -14.97 19.89
N LYS A 112 6.14 -15.49 18.65
CA LYS A 112 7.45 -15.65 18.03
C LYS A 112 8.08 -14.30 17.67
N ILE A 113 7.29 -13.37 17.13
CA ILE A 113 7.76 -12.02 16.81
C ILE A 113 8.19 -11.29 18.08
N GLN A 114 7.40 -11.37 19.17
CA GLN A 114 7.76 -10.79 20.47
C GLN A 114 9.05 -11.37 21.03
N GLN A 115 9.18 -12.70 21.04
CA GLN A 115 10.39 -13.36 21.52
C GLN A 115 11.63 -12.96 20.69
N PHE A 116 11.46 -12.81 19.38
CA PHE A 116 12.50 -12.35 18.48
C PHE A 116 12.89 -10.91 18.77
N SER A 117 11.91 -9.99 18.88
CA SER A 117 12.14 -8.58 19.16
C SER A 117 12.91 -8.37 20.46
N GLN A 118 12.52 -9.05 21.54
CA GLN A 118 13.20 -8.98 22.85
C GLN A 118 14.67 -9.40 22.79
N LYS A 119 15.01 -10.35 21.91
CA LYS A 119 16.40 -10.85 21.75
C LYS A 119 17.24 -9.95 20.83
N SER A 120 16.65 -9.39 19.79
CA SER A 120 17.36 -8.62 18.78
C SER A 120 17.59 -7.16 19.17
N GLY A 121 16.68 -6.55 19.93
CA GLY A 121 16.78 -5.16 20.37
C GLY A 121 16.75 -4.12 19.26
N PHE A 122 16.13 -4.43 18.10
CA PHE A 122 16.01 -3.48 16.99
C PHE A 122 15.17 -2.26 17.38
N SER A 123 15.55 -1.09 16.85
CA SER A 123 14.94 0.19 17.21
C SER A 123 13.73 0.58 16.36
N TYR A 124 13.53 -0.06 15.20
CA TYR A 124 12.38 0.21 14.34
C TYR A 124 11.19 -0.69 14.69
N PRO A 125 9.95 -0.23 14.46
CA PRO A 125 8.75 -0.97 14.81
C PRO A 125 8.66 -2.32 14.09
N LEU A 126 8.40 -3.39 14.86
CA LEU A 126 8.09 -4.72 14.37
C LEU A 126 6.62 -5.00 14.66
N LEU A 127 5.81 -5.20 13.63
CA LEU A 127 4.37 -5.42 13.73
C LEU A 127 4.04 -6.89 13.45
N PRO A 128 3.61 -7.66 14.45
CA PRO A 128 3.12 -9.01 14.25
C PRO A 128 1.83 -9.00 13.40
N ALA A 129 1.86 -9.57 12.22
CA ALA A 129 0.75 -9.58 11.26
C ALA A 129 0.18 -10.97 10.98
N GLY A 130 0.91 -12.04 11.27
CA GLY A 130 0.43 -13.40 11.00
C GLY A 130 -0.03 -13.60 9.56
N ALA A 131 -1.18 -14.23 9.36
CA ALA A 131 -1.74 -14.49 8.03
C ALA A 131 -2.10 -13.22 7.26
N SER A 132 -2.60 -12.17 7.94
CA SER A 132 -2.93 -10.89 7.29
C SER A 132 -1.71 -10.19 6.70
N GLY A 133 -0.52 -10.43 7.24
CA GLY A 133 0.74 -9.96 6.66
C GLY A 133 1.01 -10.56 5.29
N ALA A 134 0.70 -11.84 5.08
CA ALA A 134 0.83 -12.48 3.77
C ALA A 134 -0.19 -11.92 2.75
N GLU A 135 -1.41 -11.64 3.19
CA GLU A 135 -2.43 -10.99 2.36
C GLU A 135 -2.01 -9.57 1.95
N LEU A 136 -1.50 -8.80 2.92
CA LEU A 136 -0.97 -7.46 2.66
C LEU A 136 0.22 -7.49 1.70
N THR A 137 1.11 -8.49 1.82
CA THR A 137 2.23 -8.71 0.90
C THR A 137 1.73 -8.92 -0.55
N ARG A 138 0.68 -9.72 -0.74
CA ARG A 138 0.04 -9.93 -2.06
C ARG A 138 -0.58 -8.65 -2.59
N ALA A 139 -1.27 -7.90 -1.74
CA ALA A 139 -1.88 -6.63 -2.10
C ALA A 139 -0.84 -5.59 -2.56
N PHE A 140 0.37 -5.62 -1.99
CA PHE A 140 1.50 -4.82 -2.47
C PHE A 140 2.19 -5.37 -3.72
N GLY A 141 1.68 -6.45 -4.33
CA GLY A 141 2.11 -6.95 -5.64
C GLY A 141 3.01 -8.19 -5.61
N ASN A 142 3.28 -8.78 -4.44
CA ASN A 142 4.00 -10.05 -4.33
C ASN A 142 2.99 -11.22 -4.25
N ALA A 143 2.51 -11.67 -5.39
CA ALA A 143 1.45 -12.68 -5.49
C ALA A 143 1.77 -14.00 -4.75
N SER A 144 3.04 -14.39 -4.69
CA SER A 144 3.49 -15.60 -3.99
C SER A 144 3.62 -15.42 -2.47
N ALA A 145 3.59 -14.18 -1.98
CA ALA A 145 3.95 -13.82 -0.61
C ALA A 145 5.32 -14.39 -0.16
N ALA A 146 6.26 -14.52 -1.11
CA ALA A 146 7.62 -14.98 -0.81
C ALA A 146 8.41 -13.92 -0.03
N LEU A 147 9.36 -14.37 0.82
CA LEU A 147 10.10 -13.53 1.74
C LEU A 147 11.62 -13.62 1.51
N PRO A 148 12.39 -12.57 1.86
CA PRO A 148 11.93 -11.25 2.29
C PRO A 148 11.30 -10.45 1.15
N TYR A 149 10.47 -9.47 1.48
CA TYR A 149 9.89 -8.56 0.51
C TYR A 149 9.87 -7.14 1.07
N THR A 150 10.36 -6.17 0.31
CA THR A 150 10.44 -4.78 0.75
C THR A 150 9.73 -3.86 -0.23
N VAL A 151 8.93 -2.94 0.28
CA VAL A 151 8.19 -1.93 -0.50
C VAL A 151 8.60 -0.54 -0.03
N VAL A 152 9.00 0.31 -0.98
CA VAL A 152 9.27 1.72 -0.73
C VAL A 152 8.10 2.55 -1.24
N ILE A 153 7.57 3.42 -0.39
CA ILE A 153 6.36 4.23 -0.65
C ILE A 153 6.71 5.70 -0.46
N GLY A 154 6.33 6.52 -1.43
CA GLY A 154 6.51 7.96 -1.37
C GLY A 154 5.49 8.67 -0.49
N ARG A 155 5.74 9.94 -0.16
CA ARG A 155 4.81 10.78 0.61
C ARG A 155 3.43 10.92 -0.06
N ASP A 156 3.37 10.80 -1.38
CA ASP A 156 2.15 10.81 -2.17
C ASP A 156 1.36 9.48 -2.13
N GLY A 157 1.82 8.51 -1.32
CA GLY A 157 1.22 7.18 -1.19
C GLY A 157 1.56 6.21 -2.32
N ARG A 158 2.32 6.64 -3.32
CA ARG A 158 2.67 5.77 -4.46
C ARG A 158 3.86 4.88 -4.15
N VAL A 159 3.75 3.63 -4.57
CA VAL A 159 4.87 2.69 -4.49
C VAL A 159 5.96 3.11 -5.47
N ARG A 160 7.16 3.32 -4.96
CA ARG A 160 8.36 3.69 -5.72
C ARG A 160 9.17 2.47 -6.14
N GLU A 161 9.28 1.50 -5.24
CA GLU A 161 10.08 0.31 -5.49
C GLU A 161 9.48 -0.91 -4.77
N ARG A 162 9.67 -2.08 -5.37
CA ARG A 162 9.33 -3.39 -4.80
C ARG A 162 10.54 -4.30 -4.96
N ILE A 163 11.01 -4.87 -3.86
CA ILE A 163 12.20 -5.73 -3.85
C ILE A 163 11.78 -7.09 -3.29
N LEU A 164 11.84 -8.12 -4.13
CA LEU A 164 11.67 -9.51 -3.72
C LEU A 164 13.03 -10.15 -3.50
N GLY A 165 13.20 -10.79 -2.36
CA GLY A 165 14.50 -11.27 -1.89
C GLY A 165 15.27 -10.18 -1.14
N ARG A 166 16.54 -10.46 -0.80
CA ARG A 166 17.38 -9.50 -0.07
C ARG A 166 17.63 -8.24 -0.90
N PHE A 167 17.48 -7.09 -0.25
CA PHE A 167 17.80 -5.81 -0.86
C PHE A 167 19.34 -5.57 -0.91
N LYS A 168 19.74 -4.66 -1.79
CA LYS A 168 21.07 -4.04 -1.74
C LYS A 168 20.95 -2.74 -0.95
N LEU A 169 21.69 -2.61 0.16
CA LEU A 169 21.54 -1.50 1.10
C LEU A 169 21.60 -0.12 0.43
N GLU A 170 22.57 0.10 -0.47
CA GLU A 170 22.72 1.38 -1.17
C GLU A 170 21.52 1.68 -2.11
N SER A 171 20.99 0.66 -2.77
CA SER A 171 19.81 0.81 -3.64
C SER A 171 18.58 1.17 -2.81
N LEU A 172 18.36 0.47 -1.70
CA LEU A 172 17.25 0.75 -0.78
C LEU A 172 17.36 2.15 -0.17
N ARG A 173 18.57 2.54 0.28
CA ARG A 173 18.83 3.89 0.79
C ARG A 173 18.47 4.96 -0.23
N LYS A 174 18.94 4.82 -1.47
CA LYS A 174 18.65 5.75 -2.56
C LYS A 174 17.15 5.85 -2.85
N ALA A 175 16.46 4.72 -2.96
CA ALA A 175 15.02 4.68 -3.20
C ALA A 175 14.24 5.36 -2.06
N ALA A 176 14.59 5.06 -0.81
CA ALA A 176 13.94 5.62 0.37
C ALA A 176 14.14 7.14 0.48
N LEU A 177 15.34 7.65 0.21
CA LEU A 177 15.60 9.08 0.17
C LEU A 177 14.85 9.79 -0.97
N SER A 178 14.79 9.18 -2.15
CA SER A 178 14.00 9.72 -3.28
C SER A 178 12.50 9.73 -2.99
N ALA A 179 12.01 8.81 -2.16
CA ALA A 179 10.62 8.74 -1.75
C ALA A 179 10.24 9.85 -0.74
N ALA A 180 11.24 10.44 -0.06
CA ALA A 180 11.04 11.50 0.93
C ALA A 180 11.07 12.92 0.33
N GLY A 181 11.58 13.08 -0.88
CA GLY A 181 11.61 14.37 -1.63
C GLY A 181 10.42 14.53 -2.49
#